data_917fa0d442ad46316c5054efbc0ed5f0
#
_entry.id   917fa0d442ad46316c5054efbc0ed5f0
#
_cell.length_a   1.000
_cell.length_b   1.000
_cell.length_c   1.000
_cell.angle_alpha   90.00
_cell.angle_beta   90.00
_cell.angle_gamma   90.00
#
_symmetry.space_group_name_H-M   'P 1'
#
loop_
_entity.id
_entity.type
_entity.pdbx_description
1 polymer ?
#
loop_
_entity_poly.entity_id
_entity_poly.type
_entity_poly.pdbx_seq_one_letter_code
_entity_poly.pdbx_strand_id
1 'polypeptide(L)'
;MFFTTFSSFAQESVEREVSLILPKVSYLDSLKATFINHSTSNCIDERWLEELSNDDLYEDMFSDISTADIDSEVEYELSTDLLKKRLKKLNAKTPFIIDYNPALENVIKSYLKNRKGSFERLMAISEYYFPMFEEHLSKYNVPLEIKYLAIVESALNPKAKSRVGASGL
;
A
#
# COMPACT_ATOMS: atom_id res chain seq x y z
N MET A 1 54.59 -28.09 54.61
CA MET A 1 53.28 -28.80 54.50
C MET A 1 52.25 -27.73 54.18
N PHE A 2 51.98 -27.51 52.87
CA PHE A 2 51.05 -26.50 52.41
C PHE A 2 49.72 -27.15 52.06
N PHE A 3 48.64 -26.81 52.75
CA PHE A 3 47.29 -27.19 52.42
C PHE A 3 46.70 -26.15 51.48
N THR A 4 46.43 -26.54 50.25
CA THR A 4 45.67 -25.77 49.29
C THR A 4 44.19 -26.19 49.38
N THR A 5 43.34 -25.30 49.86
CA THR A 5 41.89 -25.45 49.85
C THR A 5 41.37 -25.09 48.46
N PHE A 6 40.78 -26.08 47.78
CA PHE A 6 40.02 -25.88 46.54
C PHE A 6 38.62 -25.39 46.92
N SER A 7 38.28 -24.15 46.56
CA SER A 7 36.92 -23.64 46.62
C SER A 7 36.19 -24.08 45.37
N SER A 8 35.22 -24.95 45.56
CA SER A 8 34.26 -25.36 44.53
C SER A 8 33.21 -24.25 44.33
N PHE A 9 33.22 -23.56 43.19
CA PHE A 9 32.16 -22.69 42.80
C PHE A 9 31.02 -23.54 42.25
N ALA A 10 29.90 -23.60 42.99
CA ALA A 10 28.66 -24.16 42.53
C ALA A 10 28.04 -23.15 41.51
N GLN A 11 27.93 -23.60 40.27
CA GLN A 11 27.24 -22.86 39.22
C GLN A 11 25.73 -23.03 39.46
N GLU A 12 25.10 -21.97 39.96
CA GLU A 12 23.66 -21.87 40.13
C GLU A 12 23.04 -21.72 38.71
N SER A 13 22.40 -22.79 38.26
CA SER A 13 21.64 -22.79 37.02
C SER A 13 20.39 -21.94 37.18
N VAL A 14 20.42 -20.70 36.65
CA VAL A 14 19.23 -19.88 36.52
C VAL A 14 18.33 -20.52 35.47
N GLU A 15 17.35 -21.29 35.88
CA GLU A 15 16.23 -21.67 35.05
C GLU A 15 15.47 -20.41 34.65
N ARG A 16 15.70 -19.92 33.44
CA ARG A 16 14.81 -18.95 32.82
C ARG A 16 13.52 -19.66 32.48
N GLU A 17 12.48 -19.44 33.28
CA GLU A 17 11.12 -19.70 32.85
C GLU A 17 10.85 -18.87 31.58
N VAL A 18 10.93 -19.49 30.43
CA VAL A 18 10.40 -18.93 29.19
C VAL A 18 8.91 -19.04 29.29
N SER A 19 8.27 -17.98 29.86
CA SER A 19 6.83 -17.83 29.75
C SER A 19 6.50 -17.70 28.26
N LEU A 20 5.94 -18.75 27.68
CA LEU A 20 5.30 -18.72 26.37
C LEU A 20 4.16 -17.70 26.44
N ILE A 21 4.44 -16.46 26.04
CA ILE A 21 3.41 -15.46 25.82
C ILE A 21 2.66 -15.93 24.57
N LEU A 22 1.63 -16.73 24.75
CA LEU A 22 0.69 -17.05 23.70
C LEU A 22 0.13 -15.72 23.18
N PRO A 23 0.20 -15.46 21.86
CA PRO A 23 -0.35 -14.24 21.31
C PRO A 23 -1.83 -14.15 21.71
N LYS A 24 -2.20 -13.06 22.37
CA LYS A 24 -3.59 -12.80 22.73
C LYS A 24 -4.39 -12.74 21.43
N VAL A 25 -5.19 -13.78 21.18
CA VAL A 25 -6.04 -13.84 19.97
C VAL A 25 -6.91 -12.58 19.96
N SER A 26 -6.80 -11.83 18.87
CA SER A 26 -7.60 -10.61 18.68
C SER A 26 -9.09 -10.99 18.68
N TYR A 27 -9.94 -10.10 19.17
CA TYR A 27 -11.41 -10.28 19.06
C TYR A 27 -11.83 -10.54 17.61
N LEU A 28 -11.18 -9.89 16.65
CA LEU A 28 -11.40 -10.11 15.21
C LEU A 28 -11.01 -11.52 14.76
N ASP A 29 -9.92 -12.06 15.28
CA ASP A 29 -9.49 -13.43 14.94
C ASP A 29 -10.42 -14.47 15.55
N SER A 30 -10.94 -14.23 16.75
CA SER A 30 -11.96 -15.10 17.35
C SER A 30 -13.28 -15.05 16.57
N LEU A 31 -13.68 -13.87 16.06
CA LEU A 31 -14.83 -13.74 15.18
C LEU A 31 -14.61 -14.46 13.85
N LYS A 32 -13.47 -14.30 13.21
CA LYS A 32 -13.13 -15.01 11.96
C LYS A 32 -13.21 -16.55 12.12
N ALA A 33 -12.80 -17.06 13.28
CA ALA A 33 -12.89 -18.48 13.57
C ALA A 33 -14.33 -19.01 13.72
N THR A 34 -15.32 -18.11 13.90
CA THR A 34 -16.74 -18.48 13.98
C THR A 34 -17.47 -18.42 12.63
N PHE A 35 -16.84 -17.89 11.59
CA PHE A 35 -17.45 -17.85 10.26
C PHE A 35 -17.57 -19.25 9.66
N ILE A 36 -18.79 -19.64 9.36
CA ILE A 36 -19.07 -20.86 8.61
C ILE A 36 -18.81 -20.57 7.12
N ASN A 37 -17.90 -21.31 6.55
CA ASN A 37 -17.53 -21.17 5.14
C ASN A 37 -18.64 -21.75 4.26
N HIS A 38 -19.43 -20.91 3.61
CA HIS A 38 -20.44 -21.31 2.63
C HIS A 38 -19.83 -21.29 1.22
N SER A 39 -19.98 -22.37 0.47
CA SER A 39 -19.44 -22.49 -0.90
C SER A 39 -19.91 -21.36 -1.83
N THR A 40 -21.16 -20.91 -1.66
CA THR A 40 -21.69 -19.78 -2.45
C THR A 40 -21.04 -18.46 -2.10
N SER A 41 -20.79 -18.18 -0.82
CA SER A 41 -20.08 -16.97 -0.39
C SER A 41 -18.64 -16.96 -0.91
N ASN A 42 -17.94 -18.10 -0.80
CA ASN A 42 -16.59 -18.21 -1.34
C ASN A 42 -16.53 -17.94 -2.85
N CYS A 43 -17.47 -18.45 -3.62
CA CYS A 43 -17.53 -18.21 -5.06
C CYS A 43 -17.75 -16.71 -5.38
N ILE A 44 -18.55 -16.01 -4.56
CA ILE A 44 -18.75 -14.58 -4.70
C ILE A 44 -17.46 -13.83 -4.35
N ASP A 45 -16.83 -14.18 -3.24
CA ASP A 45 -15.58 -13.56 -2.78
C ASP A 45 -14.43 -13.79 -3.77
N GLU A 46 -14.31 -15.01 -4.32
CA GLU A 46 -13.32 -15.32 -5.37
C GLU A 46 -13.54 -14.47 -6.62
N ARG A 47 -14.79 -14.34 -7.08
CA ARG A 47 -15.11 -13.49 -8.24
C ARG A 47 -14.80 -12.02 -7.97
N TRP A 48 -15.12 -11.51 -6.78
CA TRP A 48 -14.78 -10.15 -6.38
C TRP A 48 -13.27 -9.93 -6.35
N LEU A 49 -12.53 -10.89 -5.80
CA LEU A 49 -11.08 -10.83 -5.79
C LEU A 49 -10.46 -10.90 -7.19
N GLU A 50 -11.05 -11.64 -8.12
CA GLU A 50 -10.64 -11.64 -9.51
C GLU A 50 -10.90 -10.30 -10.20
N GLU A 51 -12.05 -9.69 -9.97
CA GLU A 51 -12.37 -8.37 -10.52
C GLU A 51 -11.49 -7.25 -9.95
N LEU A 52 -11.14 -7.32 -8.66
CA LEU A 52 -10.26 -6.37 -8.00
C LEU A 52 -8.77 -6.59 -8.34
N SER A 53 -8.36 -7.83 -8.63
CA SER A 53 -6.99 -8.20 -8.96
C SER A 53 -6.79 -8.27 -10.47
N ASN A 54 -6.73 -7.10 -11.11
CA ASN A 54 -6.44 -7.03 -12.53
C ASN A 54 -4.96 -6.72 -12.76
N ASP A 55 -4.21 -7.74 -13.19
CA ASP A 55 -2.78 -7.61 -13.46
C ASP A 55 -2.52 -6.66 -14.65
N ASP A 56 -3.44 -6.60 -15.63
CA ASP A 56 -3.29 -5.75 -16.81
C ASP A 56 -3.21 -4.26 -16.43
N LEU A 57 -3.95 -3.83 -15.40
CA LEU A 57 -3.95 -2.44 -14.97
C LEU A 57 -2.57 -2.00 -14.43
N TYR A 58 -1.90 -2.87 -13.69
CA TYR A 58 -0.57 -2.60 -13.16
C TYR A 58 0.49 -2.58 -14.27
N GLU A 59 0.44 -3.57 -15.19
CA GLU A 59 1.36 -3.64 -16.33
C GLU A 59 1.20 -2.44 -17.25
N ASP A 60 -0.05 -2.03 -17.54
CA ASP A 60 -0.37 -0.82 -18.30
C ASP A 60 0.20 0.44 -17.64
N MET A 61 -0.02 0.61 -16.33
CA MET A 61 0.51 1.75 -15.59
C MET A 61 2.04 1.78 -15.58
N PHE A 62 2.68 0.63 -15.33
CA PHE A 62 4.13 0.52 -15.30
C PHE A 62 4.75 0.79 -16.67
N SER A 63 4.16 0.23 -17.73
CA SER A 63 4.56 0.50 -19.11
C SER A 63 4.43 1.98 -19.45
N ASP A 64 3.33 2.62 -19.06
CA ASP A 64 3.09 4.04 -19.30
C ASP A 64 4.11 4.95 -18.63
N ILE A 65 4.43 4.65 -17.36
CA ILE A 65 5.46 5.41 -16.63
C ILE A 65 6.83 5.21 -17.27
N SER A 66 7.14 3.98 -17.69
CA SER A 66 8.44 3.63 -18.26
C SER A 66 8.65 4.18 -19.67
N THR A 67 7.56 4.36 -20.44
CA THR A 67 7.58 4.83 -21.83
C THR A 67 7.11 6.27 -21.98
N ALA A 68 6.76 6.95 -20.88
CA ALA A 68 6.28 8.33 -20.92
C ALA A 68 7.35 9.24 -21.52
N ASP A 69 7.02 9.85 -22.66
CA ASP A 69 7.82 10.95 -23.22
C ASP A 69 7.51 12.22 -22.40
N ILE A 70 8.39 12.47 -21.43
CA ILE A 70 8.24 13.58 -20.48
C ILE A 70 8.44 14.95 -21.17
N ASP A 71 9.16 14.94 -22.28
CA ASP A 71 9.54 16.16 -23.01
C ASP A 71 8.53 16.54 -24.12
N SER A 72 7.61 15.63 -24.49
CA SER A 72 6.57 15.93 -25.47
C SER A 72 5.47 16.84 -24.91
N GLU A 73 5.16 17.90 -25.64
CA GLU A 73 4.05 18.79 -25.30
C GLU A 73 2.72 18.12 -25.62
N VAL A 74 1.85 17.97 -24.60
CA VAL A 74 0.54 17.34 -24.75
C VAL A 74 -0.56 18.41 -24.70
N GLU A 75 -1.27 18.56 -25.82
CA GLU A 75 -2.47 19.41 -25.85
C GLU A 75 -3.64 18.71 -25.09
N TYR A 76 -4.11 19.37 -24.04
CA TYR A 76 -5.28 19.00 -23.26
C TYR A 76 -5.92 20.24 -22.62
N GLU A 77 -7.23 20.21 -22.36
CA GLU A 77 -8.02 21.34 -21.85
C GLU A 77 -7.61 21.89 -20.47
N LEU A 78 -6.61 21.29 -19.83
CA LEU A 78 -6.09 21.76 -18.54
C LEU A 78 -5.11 22.93 -18.76
N SER A 79 -5.53 24.13 -18.39
CA SER A 79 -4.63 25.29 -18.43
C SER A 79 -3.57 25.23 -17.32
N THR A 80 -2.36 25.71 -17.63
CA THR A 80 -1.24 25.79 -16.68
C THR A 80 -1.59 26.57 -15.40
N ASP A 81 -2.33 27.68 -15.53
CA ASP A 81 -2.74 28.48 -14.37
C ASP A 81 -3.71 27.72 -13.45
N LEU A 82 -4.64 26.97 -14.03
CA LEU A 82 -5.55 26.13 -13.28
C LEU A 82 -4.79 25.01 -12.55
N LEU A 83 -3.82 24.39 -13.22
CA LEU A 83 -2.96 23.37 -12.62
C LEU A 83 -2.17 23.94 -11.44
N LYS A 84 -1.49 25.06 -11.60
CA LYS A 84 -0.76 25.74 -10.52
C LYS A 84 -1.66 26.07 -9.33
N LYS A 85 -2.87 26.56 -9.60
CA LYS A 85 -3.86 26.84 -8.55
C LYS A 85 -4.28 25.57 -7.80
N ARG A 86 -4.46 24.45 -8.52
CA ARG A 86 -4.81 23.15 -7.91
C ARG A 86 -3.67 22.59 -7.07
N LEU A 87 -2.42 22.65 -7.56
CA LEU A 87 -1.23 22.23 -6.81
C LEU A 87 -1.05 23.05 -5.53
N LYS A 88 -1.21 24.37 -5.61
CA LYS A 88 -1.17 25.25 -4.42
C LYS A 88 -2.24 24.86 -3.38
N LYS A 89 -3.46 24.54 -3.83
CA LYS A 89 -4.55 24.10 -2.95
C LYS A 89 -4.26 22.72 -2.34
N LEU A 90 -3.63 21.83 -3.09
CA LEU A 90 -3.22 20.51 -2.63
C LEU A 90 -2.13 20.65 -1.56
N ASN A 91 -1.06 21.38 -1.84
CA ASN A 91 0.05 21.62 -0.92
C ASN A 91 -0.37 22.27 0.41
N ALA A 92 -1.48 23.01 0.43
CA ALA A 92 -2.04 23.55 1.67
C ALA A 92 -2.71 22.52 2.57
N LYS A 93 -2.94 21.30 2.09
CA LYS A 93 -3.69 20.21 2.77
C LYS A 93 -2.85 18.99 3.09
N THR A 94 -1.67 18.88 2.51
CA THR A 94 -0.77 17.72 2.61
C THR A 94 0.57 18.14 3.17
N PRO A 95 1.27 17.30 3.95
CA PRO A 95 2.63 17.56 4.39
C PRO A 95 3.66 17.47 3.23
N PHE A 96 3.26 16.91 2.09
CA PHE A 96 4.11 16.78 0.91
C PHE A 96 3.97 18.02 0.02
N ILE A 97 5.10 18.56 -0.44
CA ILE A 97 5.12 19.70 -1.34
C ILE A 97 5.36 19.21 -2.77
N ILE A 98 4.42 19.52 -3.66
CA ILE A 98 4.52 19.21 -5.08
C ILE A 98 4.74 20.53 -5.83
N ASP A 99 5.95 20.74 -6.31
CA ASP A 99 6.28 21.91 -7.11
C ASP A 99 5.85 21.73 -8.57
N TYR A 100 5.34 22.82 -9.14
CA TYR A 100 5.02 22.82 -10.55
C TYR A 100 6.30 22.74 -11.39
N ASN A 101 6.29 21.87 -12.38
CA ASN A 101 7.22 21.88 -13.50
C ASN A 101 6.53 21.47 -14.80
N PRO A 102 7.06 21.86 -15.98
CA PRO A 102 6.46 21.51 -17.27
C PRO A 102 6.37 19.99 -17.53
N ALA A 103 7.36 19.22 -17.10
CA ALA A 103 7.34 17.76 -17.26
C ALA A 103 6.18 17.13 -16.48
N LEU A 104 5.94 17.57 -15.23
CA LEU A 104 4.78 17.14 -14.46
C LEU A 104 3.45 17.49 -15.14
N GLU A 105 3.35 18.69 -15.73
CA GLU A 105 2.16 19.10 -16.48
C GLU A 105 1.93 18.18 -17.68
N ASN A 106 2.97 17.85 -18.44
CA ASN A 106 2.88 16.94 -19.58
C ASN A 106 2.43 15.54 -19.16
N VAL A 107 2.99 14.99 -18.08
CA VAL A 107 2.57 13.71 -17.53
C VAL A 107 1.10 13.73 -17.14
N ILE A 108 0.66 14.75 -16.40
CA ILE A 108 -0.75 14.87 -15.98
C ILE A 108 -1.68 14.96 -17.20
N LYS A 109 -1.34 15.79 -18.18
CA LYS A 109 -2.13 15.93 -19.42
C LYS A 109 -2.18 14.62 -20.22
N SER A 110 -1.07 13.92 -20.33
CA SER A 110 -0.98 12.62 -21.00
C SER A 110 -1.91 11.60 -20.35
N TYR A 111 -1.87 11.47 -19.02
CA TYR A 111 -2.78 10.58 -18.30
C TYR A 111 -4.25 10.93 -18.51
N LEU A 112 -4.60 12.21 -18.38
CA LEU A 112 -5.98 12.65 -18.55
C LEU A 112 -6.49 12.46 -19.99
N LYS A 113 -5.62 12.56 -21.00
CA LYS A 113 -5.96 12.41 -22.41
C LYS A 113 -6.03 10.94 -22.84
N ASN A 114 -5.00 10.19 -22.54
CA ASN A 114 -4.75 8.87 -23.12
C ASN A 114 -5.17 7.71 -22.23
N ARG A 115 -5.30 7.93 -20.91
CA ARG A 115 -5.51 6.87 -19.91
C ARG A 115 -6.74 7.07 -19.03
N LYS A 116 -7.74 7.72 -19.59
CA LYS A 116 -8.99 8.02 -18.87
C LYS A 116 -9.65 6.76 -18.30
N GLY A 117 -9.76 5.67 -19.09
CA GLY A 117 -10.39 4.42 -18.66
C GLY A 117 -9.63 3.73 -17.53
N SER A 118 -8.29 3.64 -17.63
CA SER A 118 -7.46 3.08 -16.56
C SER A 118 -7.55 3.92 -15.28
N PHE A 119 -7.59 5.24 -15.41
CA PHE A 119 -7.74 6.14 -14.29
C PHE A 119 -9.11 6.04 -13.61
N GLU A 120 -10.20 5.95 -14.38
CA GLU A 120 -11.56 5.75 -13.86
C GLU A 120 -11.67 4.41 -13.10
N ARG A 121 -11.06 3.35 -13.62
CA ARG A 121 -11.01 2.05 -12.95
C ARG A 121 -10.21 2.12 -11.65
N LEU A 122 -9.05 2.76 -11.68
CA LEU A 122 -8.22 2.93 -10.48
C LEU A 122 -8.96 3.74 -9.40
N MET A 123 -9.69 4.78 -9.79
CA MET A 123 -10.54 5.56 -8.89
C MET A 123 -11.61 4.68 -8.24
N ALA A 124 -12.30 3.84 -9.01
CA ALA A 124 -13.32 2.92 -8.48
C ALA A 124 -12.73 1.92 -7.46
N ILE A 125 -11.58 1.33 -7.76
CA ILE A 125 -10.87 0.42 -6.83
C ILE A 125 -10.43 1.18 -5.57
N SER A 126 -9.96 2.40 -5.72
CA SER A 126 -9.52 3.23 -4.59
C SER A 126 -10.65 3.57 -3.62
N GLU A 127 -11.88 3.77 -4.10
CA GLU A 127 -13.05 3.98 -3.25
C GLU A 127 -13.31 2.80 -2.31
N TYR A 128 -12.96 1.59 -2.71
CA TYR A 128 -13.08 0.40 -1.88
C TYR A 128 -11.97 0.30 -0.83
N TYR A 129 -10.70 0.52 -1.22
CA TYR A 129 -9.56 0.30 -0.32
C TYR A 129 -9.19 1.50 0.54
N PHE A 130 -9.37 2.73 0.05
CA PHE A 130 -8.89 3.93 0.74
C PHE A 130 -9.49 4.16 2.12
N PRO A 131 -10.79 3.89 2.38
CA PRO A 131 -11.33 4.04 3.73
C PRO A 131 -10.58 3.20 4.78
N MET A 132 -10.22 1.96 4.44
CA MET A 132 -9.44 1.08 5.31
C MET A 132 -8.02 1.62 5.53
N PHE A 133 -7.35 2.09 4.47
CA PHE A 133 -6.02 2.68 4.61
C PHE A 133 -6.05 3.96 5.45
N GLU A 134 -7.01 4.84 5.23
CA GLU A 134 -7.15 6.09 5.97
C GLU A 134 -7.38 5.86 7.45
N GLU A 135 -8.22 4.89 7.81
CA GLU A 135 -8.44 4.49 9.18
C GLU A 135 -7.13 4.06 9.86
N HIS A 136 -6.38 3.16 9.22
CA HIS A 136 -5.13 2.66 9.77
C HIS A 136 -4.03 3.73 9.80
N LEU A 137 -3.85 4.49 8.74
CA LEU A 137 -2.86 5.56 8.68
C LEU A 137 -3.13 6.63 9.76
N SER A 138 -4.39 7.04 9.91
CA SER A 138 -4.80 7.99 10.94
C SER A 138 -4.54 7.47 12.35
N LYS A 139 -4.82 6.20 12.61
CA LYS A 139 -4.59 5.56 13.91
C LYS A 139 -3.12 5.60 14.35
N TYR A 140 -2.20 5.53 13.39
CA TYR A 140 -0.76 5.54 13.64
C TYR A 140 -0.09 6.90 13.38
N ASN A 141 -0.89 7.97 13.17
CA ASN A 141 -0.40 9.32 12.85
C ASN A 141 0.51 9.36 11.61
N VAL A 142 0.23 8.52 10.61
CA VAL A 142 0.91 8.51 9.32
C VAL A 142 0.14 9.40 8.35
N PRO A 143 0.82 10.21 7.50
CA PRO A 143 0.13 11.02 6.49
C PRO A 143 -0.78 10.17 5.60
N LEU A 144 -2.01 10.65 5.37
CA LEU A 144 -3.02 9.90 4.61
C LEU A 144 -2.63 9.70 3.14
N GLU A 145 -1.73 10.53 2.62
CA GLU A 145 -1.21 10.44 1.26
C GLU A 145 -0.40 9.17 1.01
N ILE A 146 0.08 8.51 2.05
CA ILE A 146 0.79 7.23 1.94
C ILE A 146 -0.09 6.14 1.31
N LYS A 147 -1.42 6.25 1.38
CA LYS A 147 -2.34 5.34 0.67
C LYS A 147 -2.08 5.27 -0.83
N TYR A 148 -1.60 6.37 -1.45
CA TYR A 148 -1.27 6.39 -2.87
C TYR A 148 -0.07 5.51 -3.23
N LEU A 149 0.76 5.13 -2.26
CA LEU A 149 1.87 4.21 -2.49
C LEU A 149 1.38 2.85 -3.00
N ALA A 150 0.27 2.34 -2.47
CA ALA A 150 -0.34 1.09 -2.93
C ALA A 150 -0.77 1.12 -4.41
N ILE A 151 -1.11 2.32 -4.93
CA ILE A 151 -1.36 2.50 -6.36
C ILE A 151 -0.08 2.31 -7.16
N VAL A 152 1.01 2.94 -6.73
CA VAL A 152 2.29 2.90 -7.45
C VAL A 152 2.92 1.50 -7.38
N GLU A 153 2.76 0.80 -6.26
CA GLU A 153 3.36 -0.53 -6.06
C GLU A 153 2.62 -1.65 -6.78
N SER A 154 1.29 -1.57 -6.87
CA SER A 154 0.50 -2.69 -7.37
C SER A 154 -0.79 -2.31 -8.10
N ALA A 155 -1.04 -1.02 -8.37
CA ALA A 155 -2.34 -0.52 -8.82
C ALA A 155 -3.52 -1.01 -7.93
N LEU A 156 -3.27 -1.13 -6.63
CA LEU A 156 -4.22 -1.68 -5.64
C LEU A 156 -4.58 -3.17 -5.86
N ASN A 157 -3.73 -3.93 -6.55
CA ASN A 157 -3.95 -5.36 -6.74
C ASN A 157 -3.47 -6.16 -5.52
N PRO A 158 -4.39 -6.80 -4.75
CA PRO A 158 -4.03 -7.56 -3.55
C PRO A 158 -3.28 -8.86 -3.85
N LYS A 159 -3.30 -9.34 -5.10
CA LYS A 159 -2.62 -10.56 -5.54
C LYS A 159 -1.29 -10.29 -6.24
N ALA A 160 -0.90 -9.02 -6.39
CA ALA A 160 0.35 -8.66 -7.03
C ALA A 160 1.55 -9.36 -6.37
N LYS A 161 2.44 -9.91 -7.19
CA LYS A 161 3.69 -10.54 -6.73
C LYS A 161 4.87 -9.93 -7.46
N SER A 162 5.86 -9.48 -6.71
CA SER A 162 7.11 -9.02 -7.29
C SER A 162 7.93 -10.20 -7.84
N ARG A 163 8.91 -9.90 -8.69
CA ARG A 163 9.88 -10.90 -9.22
C ARG A 163 10.59 -11.67 -8.10
N VAL A 164 10.78 -11.07 -6.94
CA VAL A 164 11.47 -11.68 -5.77
C VAL A 164 10.50 -12.33 -4.78
N GLY A 165 9.21 -12.43 -5.14
CA GLY A 165 8.21 -13.15 -4.35
C GLY A 165 7.53 -12.33 -3.25
N ALA A 166 7.80 -11.03 -3.14
CA ALA A 166 7.01 -10.17 -2.26
C ALA A 166 5.58 -10.06 -2.79
N SER A 167 4.59 -10.19 -1.95
CA SER A 167 3.17 -10.12 -2.30
C SER A 167 2.41 -9.21 -1.35
N GLY A 168 1.36 -8.62 -1.84
CA GLY A 168 0.45 -7.79 -1.06
C GLY A 168 0.23 -6.39 -1.64
N LEU A 169 -0.73 -5.74 -1.05
CA LEU A 169 -0.97 -4.30 -1.17
C LEU A 169 0.02 -3.53 -0.31
#